data_4f8b590708dbaa35763b2c1f3e0b1c31
#
_entry.id   4f8b590708dbaa35763b2c1f3e0b1c31
#
_cell.length_a   1.000
_cell.length_b   1.000
_cell.length_c   1.000
_cell.angle_alpha   90.00
_cell.angle_beta   90.00
_cell.angle_gamma   90.00
#
_symmetry.space_group_name_H-M   'P 1'
#
loop_
_entity.id
_entity.type
_entity.pdbx_description
1 polymer ?
#
loop_
_entity_poly.entity_id
_entity_poly.type
_entity_poly.pdbx_seq_one_letter_code
_entity_poly.pdbx_strand_id
1 'polypeptide(L)'
;MYYFVGTGLGLKLTGIEKAQLNRLALFDAAGYQARCVYVTYNPRLHEHAARFGAEGKCFSLYDFFQGTMPEAVTKIHHDWMHYWQAVCHFKVIQVPNTTDFRVLDTDGQYLMYVHFVDAGRQQLDYVNYFDNQGVKVRREFYDNRGFLSRTSFLVKHQEVHTEVYYDLQGQVKIIKQYDITGPEPKLRLITLKNYQQRDFFFNTEQAFQTFFFNELATADDVYFCDRNRQTAAALGHTRPATRVCSVLHSTHLRIGEDVVSGHLKSVYRYVLAHPDQFHRIIVSTEHQKRDLLARYDNLPPVVVIPVGYTTVHPVKIDGRDPHRIISVARYS
;
A
#
# COMPACT_ATOMS: atom_id res chain seq x y z
N MET A 1 17.41 -10.15 4.45
CA MET A 1 16.28 -9.85 3.55
C MET A 1 16.35 -8.39 3.10
N TYR A 2 15.89 -8.08 1.88
CA TYR A 2 15.77 -6.70 1.37
C TYR A 2 14.30 -6.32 1.23
N TYR A 3 13.90 -5.18 1.80
CA TYR A 3 12.53 -4.70 1.77
C TYR A 3 12.41 -3.38 1.02
N PHE A 4 11.56 -3.33 -0.01
CA PHE A 4 11.24 -2.11 -0.76
C PHE A 4 9.93 -1.54 -0.23
N VAL A 5 10.04 -0.45 0.54
CA VAL A 5 8.92 0.09 1.31
C VAL A 5 8.18 1.15 0.51
N GLY A 6 6.89 0.90 0.29
CA GLY A 6 5.96 1.79 -0.40
C GLY A 6 4.68 2.05 0.38
N THR A 7 3.79 2.85 -0.19
CA THR A 7 2.46 3.05 0.39
C THR A 7 1.48 1.98 -0.02
N GLY A 8 1.42 1.61 -1.30
CA GLY A 8 0.51 0.61 -1.83
C GLY A 8 0.84 0.28 -3.28
N LEU A 9 0.24 -0.77 -3.81
CA LEU A 9 0.36 -1.21 -5.20
C LEU A 9 -1.03 -1.19 -5.84
N GLY A 10 -1.24 -0.27 -6.79
CA GLY A 10 -2.47 -0.17 -7.58
C GLY A 10 -2.32 -0.77 -8.97
N LEU A 11 -3.43 -0.83 -9.72
CA LEU A 11 -3.42 -1.27 -11.12
C LEU A 11 -2.70 -0.28 -12.05
N LYS A 12 -2.72 1.01 -11.70
CA LYS A 12 -2.00 2.06 -12.43
C LYS A 12 -0.73 2.38 -11.64
N LEU A 13 0.41 1.92 -12.14
CA LEU A 13 1.71 2.17 -11.52
C LEU A 13 2.14 3.61 -11.72
N THR A 14 2.66 4.24 -10.68
CA THR A 14 3.51 5.43 -10.83
C THR A 14 4.95 5.00 -11.11
N GLY A 15 5.82 5.97 -11.42
CA GLY A 15 7.25 5.69 -11.63
C GLY A 15 7.92 5.03 -10.42
N ILE A 16 7.44 5.31 -9.20
CA ILE A 16 8.02 4.75 -7.97
C ILE A 16 7.67 3.27 -7.82
N GLU A 17 6.40 2.89 -7.95
CA GLU A 17 6.01 1.47 -7.89
C GLU A 17 6.68 0.67 -8.99
N LYS A 18 6.79 1.25 -10.21
CA LYS A 18 7.54 0.60 -11.30
C LYS A 18 9.01 0.41 -10.95
N ALA A 19 9.65 1.40 -10.33
CA ALA A 19 11.04 1.29 -9.88
C ALA A 19 11.21 0.21 -8.80
N GLN A 20 10.27 0.09 -7.87
CA GLN A 20 10.25 -0.97 -6.86
C GLN A 20 10.16 -2.36 -7.49
N LEU A 21 9.22 -2.57 -8.40
CA LEU A 21 9.03 -3.85 -9.09
C LEU A 21 10.22 -4.22 -9.96
N ASN A 22 10.80 -3.27 -10.68
CA ASN A 22 12.03 -3.49 -11.46
C ASN A 22 13.21 -3.86 -10.55
N ARG A 23 13.36 -3.20 -9.40
CA ARG A 23 14.40 -3.52 -8.41
C ARG A 23 14.19 -4.91 -7.82
N LEU A 24 12.92 -5.28 -7.53
CA LEU A 24 12.57 -6.61 -7.07
C LEU A 24 13.02 -7.68 -8.08
N ALA A 25 12.71 -7.48 -9.37
CA ALA A 25 13.12 -8.40 -10.43
C ALA A 25 14.66 -8.49 -10.59
N LEU A 26 15.38 -7.38 -10.42
CA LEU A 26 16.84 -7.35 -10.46
C LEU A 26 17.48 -8.12 -9.30
N PHE A 27 16.92 -7.96 -8.09
CA PHE A 27 17.40 -8.69 -6.90
C PHE A 27 17.14 -10.19 -7.03
N ASP A 28 15.99 -10.57 -7.55
CA ASP A 28 15.67 -11.96 -7.86
C ASP A 28 16.65 -12.58 -8.87
N ALA A 29 16.88 -11.87 -9.98
CA ALA A 29 17.81 -12.32 -11.01
C ALA A 29 19.23 -12.48 -10.48
N ALA A 30 19.61 -11.70 -9.47
CA ALA A 30 20.89 -11.77 -8.77
C ALA A 30 20.91 -12.76 -7.59
N GLY A 31 19.83 -13.48 -7.33
CA GLY A 31 19.72 -14.47 -6.25
C GLY A 31 19.54 -13.89 -4.85
N TYR A 32 19.20 -12.60 -4.73
CA TYR A 32 18.93 -11.97 -3.44
C TYR A 32 17.47 -12.12 -3.04
N GLN A 33 17.23 -12.41 -1.76
CA GLN A 33 15.88 -12.43 -1.21
C GLN A 33 15.38 -11.01 -0.98
N ALA A 34 14.32 -10.62 -1.70
CA ALA A 34 13.71 -9.31 -1.60
C ALA A 34 12.18 -9.38 -1.62
N ARG A 35 11.52 -8.42 -0.94
CA ARG A 35 10.07 -8.26 -0.92
C ARG A 35 9.68 -6.79 -1.00
N CYS A 36 8.52 -6.51 -1.60
CA CYS A 36 7.86 -5.20 -1.49
C CYS A 36 6.94 -5.19 -0.28
N VAL A 37 7.02 -4.12 0.51
CA VAL A 37 6.25 -3.93 1.75
C VAL A 37 5.42 -2.66 1.65
N TYR A 38 4.12 -2.76 1.93
CA TYR A 38 3.19 -1.64 1.81
C TYR A 38 2.52 -1.33 3.15
N VAL A 39 2.31 -0.03 3.41
CA VAL A 39 1.77 0.43 4.70
C VAL A 39 0.29 0.79 4.65
N THR A 40 -0.32 0.88 3.46
CA THR A 40 -1.76 1.12 3.33
C THR A 40 -2.53 -0.17 3.05
N TYR A 41 -3.75 -0.23 3.55
CA TYR A 41 -4.65 -1.35 3.31
C TYR A 41 -5.09 -1.39 1.84
N ASN A 42 -4.96 -2.57 1.24
CA ASN A 42 -5.47 -2.85 -0.10
C ASN A 42 -5.91 -4.32 -0.19
N PRO A 43 -7.21 -4.63 -0.25
CA PRO A 43 -7.72 -6.00 -0.29
C PRO A 43 -7.39 -6.71 -1.63
N ARG A 44 -6.92 -5.96 -2.64
CA ARG A 44 -6.53 -6.48 -3.94
C ARG A 44 -5.02 -6.47 -4.17
N LEU A 45 -4.23 -6.31 -3.11
CA LEU A 45 -2.77 -6.23 -3.21
C LEU A 45 -2.16 -7.44 -3.92
N HIS A 46 -2.59 -8.64 -3.55
CA HIS A 46 -2.01 -9.87 -4.08
C HIS A 46 -2.39 -10.12 -5.54
N GLU A 47 -3.61 -9.73 -5.95
CA GLU A 47 -4.02 -9.72 -7.36
C GLU A 47 -3.17 -8.75 -8.19
N HIS A 48 -2.95 -7.54 -7.66
CA HIS A 48 -2.11 -6.55 -8.34
C HIS A 48 -0.65 -7.02 -8.44
N ALA A 49 -0.13 -7.62 -7.37
CA ALA A 49 1.23 -8.18 -7.36
C ALA A 49 1.39 -9.29 -8.40
N ALA A 50 0.45 -10.23 -8.50
CA ALA A 50 0.44 -11.29 -9.50
C ALA A 50 0.42 -10.72 -10.93
N ARG A 51 -0.41 -9.70 -11.18
CA ARG A 51 -0.51 -9.04 -12.48
C ARG A 51 0.82 -8.44 -12.95
N PHE A 52 1.69 -8.03 -12.03
CA PHE A 52 3.01 -7.46 -12.34
C PHE A 52 4.16 -8.44 -12.13
N GLY A 53 3.89 -9.75 -12.00
CA GLY A 53 4.90 -10.79 -11.85
C GLY A 53 5.62 -10.79 -10.48
N ALA A 54 4.97 -10.21 -9.46
CA ALA A 54 5.49 -10.13 -8.09
C ALA A 54 4.65 -10.94 -7.09
N GLU A 55 3.98 -12.00 -7.57
CA GLU A 55 3.19 -12.90 -6.75
C GLU A 55 4.05 -13.50 -5.62
N GLY A 56 3.49 -13.57 -4.41
CA GLY A 56 4.19 -14.06 -3.22
C GLY A 56 5.27 -13.13 -2.66
N LYS A 57 5.65 -12.06 -3.38
CA LYS A 57 6.74 -11.15 -3.02
C LYS A 57 6.29 -9.79 -2.49
N CYS A 58 4.99 -9.54 -2.48
CA CYS A 58 4.38 -8.32 -1.98
C CYS A 58 3.48 -8.64 -0.79
N PHE A 59 3.59 -7.84 0.26
CA PHE A 59 2.68 -7.92 1.40
C PHE A 59 2.52 -6.53 2.05
N SER A 60 1.52 -6.40 2.90
CA SER A 60 1.24 -5.18 3.63
C SER A 60 1.43 -5.33 5.14
N LEU A 61 1.50 -4.20 5.85
CA LEU A 61 1.40 -4.13 7.30
C LEU A 61 0.16 -4.89 7.81
N TYR A 62 -0.93 -4.83 7.05
CA TYR A 62 -2.18 -5.52 7.40
C TYR A 62 -2.05 -7.02 7.24
N ASP A 63 -1.45 -7.53 6.15
CA ASP A 63 -1.18 -8.96 5.98
C ASP A 63 -0.38 -9.52 7.16
N PHE A 64 0.63 -8.76 7.62
CA PHE A 64 1.47 -9.16 8.72
C PHE A 64 0.68 -9.34 10.02
N PHE A 65 -0.09 -8.32 10.43
CA PHE A 65 -0.83 -8.37 11.70
C PHE A 65 -2.13 -9.18 11.65
N GLN A 66 -2.74 -9.33 10.47
CA GLN A 66 -3.88 -10.24 10.27
C GLN A 66 -3.46 -11.71 10.16
N GLY A 67 -2.15 -11.98 10.04
CA GLY A 67 -1.67 -13.35 9.83
C GLY A 67 -2.00 -13.88 8.43
N THR A 68 -2.14 -12.99 7.46
CA THR A 68 -2.56 -13.29 6.08
C THR A 68 -1.43 -13.07 5.07
N MET A 69 -0.19 -13.34 5.48
CA MET A 69 0.97 -13.28 4.59
C MET A 69 0.77 -14.15 3.33
N PRO A 70 1.42 -13.84 2.20
CA PRO A 70 1.20 -14.57 0.94
C PRO A 70 1.29 -16.08 1.05
N GLU A 71 2.25 -16.56 1.84
CA GLU A 71 2.48 -17.98 2.09
C GLU A 71 1.47 -18.64 3.04
N ALA A 72 0.69 -17.86 3.77
CA ALA A 72 -0.26 -18.35 4.77
C ALA A 72 -1.68 -18.55 4.23
N VAL A 73 -1.99 -18.06 3.03
CA VAL A 73 -3.37 -18.02 2.53
C VAL A 73 -3.50 -18.76 1.21
N THR A 74 -4.28 -19.83 1.23
CA THR A 74 -4.81 -20.44 0.00
C THR A 74 -6.11 -19.75 -0.39
N LYS A 75 -6.35 -19.54 -1.68
CA LYS A 75 -7.57 -18.91 -2.17
C LYS A 75 -8.81 -19.71 -1.76
N ILE A 76 -9.75 -19.02 -1.10
CA ILE A 76 -11.01 -19.57 -0.61
C ILE A 76 -12.11 -19.21 -1.63
N HIS A 77 -12.90 -20.17 -2.02
CA HIS A 77 -14.04 -19.95 -2.90
C HIS A 77 -15.34 -20.10 -2.14
N HIS A 78 -16.20 -19.10 -2.25
CA HIS A 78 -17.53 -19.11 -1.68
C HIS A 78 -18.59 -18.96 -2.79
N ASP A 79 -19.60 -19.81 -2.79
CA ASP A 79 -20.79 -19.58 -3.60
C ASP A 79 -21.75 -18.65 -2.85
N TRP A 80 -21.48 -17.35 -2.93
CA TRP A 80 -22.29 -16.33 -2.28
C TRP A 80 -23.72 -16.28 -2.81
N MET A 81 -23.94 -16.58 -4.09
CA MET A 81 -25.27 -16.59 -4.69
C MET A 81 -26.12 -17.70 -4.12
N HIS A 82 -25.58 -18.92 -4.04
CA HIS A 82 -26.23 -20.04 -3.38
C HIS A 82 -26.52 -19.73 -1.91
N TYR A 83 -25.53 -19.19 -1.19
CA TYR A 83 -25.69 -18.85 0.23
C TYR A 83 -26.84 -17.88 0.46
N TRP A 84 -26.90 -16.77 -0.27
CA TRP A 84 -27.97 -15.79 -0.09
C TRP A 84 -29.34 -16.30 -0.54
N GLN A 85 -29.43 -16.99 -1.67
CA GLN A 85 -30.70 -17.44 -2.25
C GLN A 85 -31.23 -18.72 -1.60
N ALA A 86 -30.39 -19.74 -1.44
CA ALA A 86 -30.82 -21.06 -0.98
C ALA A 86 -30.74 -21.22 0.55
N VAL A 87 -29.75 -20.62 1.22
CA VAL A 87 -29.55 -20.76 2.67
C VAL A 87 -30.26 -19.63 3.43
N CYS A 88 -30.08 -18.37 3.00
CA CYS A 88 -30.69 -17.21 3.66
C CYS A 88 -32.10 -16.91 3.16
N HIS A 89 -32.51 -17.48 2.03
CA HIS A 89 -33.80 -17.22 1.35
C HIS A 89 -33.99 -15.75 0.95
N PHE A 90 -32.89 -15.05 0.68
CA PHE A 90 -32.92 -13.64 0.27
C PHE A 90 -33.25 -13.52 -1.22
N LYS A 91 -33.91 -12.42 -1.58
CA LYS A 91 -34.14 -12.05 -2.97
C LYS A 91 -32.94 -11.29 -3.51
N VAL A 92 -32.23 -11.89 -4.49
CA VAL A 92 -31.04 -11.31 -5.12
C VAL A 92 -31.39 -10.80 -6.51
N ILE A 93 -31.17 -9.50 -6.76
CA ILE A 93 -31.55 -8.81 -8.01
C ILE A 93 -30.29 -8.20 -8.62
N GLN A 94 -29.95 -8.60 -9.83
CA GLN A 94 -28.80 -8.02 -10.54
C GLN A 94 -29.09 -6.57 -10.96
N VAL A 95 -28.13 -5.68 -10.78
CA VAL A 95 -28.16 -4.33 -11.32
C VAL A 95 -27.80 -4.39 -12.80
N PRO A 96 -28.65 -3.89 -13.72
CA PRO A 96 -28.43 -4.01 -15.15
C PRO A 96 -27.05 -3.51 -15.60
N ASN A 97 -26.40 -4.28 -16.49
CA ASN A 97 -25.10 -3.96 -17.09
C ASN A 97 -23.93 -3.82 -16.11
N THR A 98 -24.02 -4.43 -14.95
CA THR A 98 -22.98 -4.41 -13.91
C THR A 98 -22.72 -5.79 -13.34
N THR A 99 -21.68 -5.93 -12.52
CA THR A 99 -21.40 -7.09 -11.66
C THR A 99 -22.02 -6.97 -10.28
N ASP A 100 -22.94 -6.01 -10.08
CA ASP A 100 -23.51 -5.65 -8.80
C ASP A 100 -24.89 -6.31 -8.59
N PHE A 101 -25.23 -6.47 -7.31
CA PHE A 101 -26.51 -7.03 -6.90
C PHE A 101 -27.11 -6.22 -5.75
N ARG A 102 -28.43 -6.09 -5.78
CA ARG A 102 -29.22 -5.67 -4.64
C ARG A 102 -29.80 -6.92 -3.97
N VAL A 103 -29.65 -7.01 -2.67
CA VAL A 103 -30.18 -8.12 -1.87
C VAL A 103 -31.23 -7.60 -0.92
N LEU A 104 -32.42 -8.21 -0.98
CA LEU A 104 -33.52 -7.93 -0.09
C LEU A 104 -33.66 -9.13 0.85
N ASP A 105 -34.07 -8.87 2.10
CA ASP A 105 -34.41 -9.93 3.06
C ASP A 105 -35.71 -10.65 2.69
N THR A 106 -36.14 -11.54 3.57
CA THR A 106 -37.38 -12.32 3.42
C THR A 106 -38.64 -11.47 3.42
N ASP A 107 -38.61 -10.30 4.04
CA ASP A 107 -39.73 -9.35 4.12
C ASP A 107 -39.70 -8.32 2.96
N GLY A 108 -38.72 -8.42 2.09
CA GLY A 108 -38.54 -7.54 0.93
C GLY A 108 -37.87 -6.22 1.25
N GLN A 109 -37.28 -6.07 2.43
CA GLN A 109 -36.51 -4.87 2.80
C GLN A 109 -35.13 -4.89 2.15
N TYR A 110 -34.64 -3.73 1.74
CA TYR A 110 -33.33 -3.58 1.14
C TYR A 110 -32.22 -3.74 2.19
N LEU A 111 -31.49 -4.86 2.12
CA LEU A 111 -30.48 -5.24 3.11
C LEU A 111 -29.06 -4.90 2.67
N MET A 112 -28.70 -5.26 1.44
CA MET A 112 -27.31 -5.18 0.97
C MET A 112 -27.20 -4.73 -0.49
N TYR A 113 -26.08 -4.04 -0.78
CA TYR A 113 -25.55 -3.85 -2.12
C TYR A 113 -24.23 -4.57 -2.23
N VAL A 114 -24.09 -5.44 -3.21
CA VAL A 114 -22.97 -6.36 -3.36
C VAL A 114 -22.26 -6.08 -4.66
N HIS A 115 -20.94 -6.03 -4.64
CA HIS A 115 -20.09 -5.87 -5.80
C HIS A 115 -19.16 -7.07 -5.98
N PHE A 116 -19.21 -7.71 -7.17
CA PHE A 116 -18.23 -8.71 -7.61
C PHE A 116 -17.25 -8.10 -8.59
N VAL A 117 -15.98 -8.52 -8.52
CA VAL A 117 -14.93 -8.05 -9.43
C VAL A 117 -15.17 -8.55 -10.85
N ASP A 118 -15.73 -9.74 -10.99
CA ASP A 118 -15.91 -10.44 -12.26
C ASP A 118 -17.35 -10.90 -12.51
N ALA A 119 -17.70 -11.06 -13.79
CA ALA A 119 -19.02 -11.52 -14.19
C ALA A 119 -19.31 -12.99 -13.79
N GLY A 120 -18.28 -13.79 -13.54
CA GLY A 120 -18.40 -15.16 -13.04
C GLY A 120 -18.74 -15.24 -11.56
N ARG A 121 -18.79 -14.11 -10.84
CA ARG A 121 -19.13 -14.01 -9.41
C ARG A 121 -18.22 -14.84 -8.50
N GLN A 122 -16.98 -15.05 -8.94
CA GLN A 122 -16.00 -15.85 -8.22
C GLN A 122 -15.28 -15.05 -7.13
N GLN A 123 -15.26 -13.72 -7.27
CA GLN A 123 -14.54 -12.83 -6.36
C GLN A 123 -15.45 -11.71 -5.88
N LEU A 124 -15.88 -11.82 -4.63
CA LEU A 124 -16.58 -10.76 -3.92
C LEU A 124 -15.57 -9.66 -3.54
N ASP A 125 -15.88 -8.40 -3.86
CA ASP A 125 -15.02 -7.25 -3.54
C ASP A 125 -15.52 -6.54 -2.28
N TYR A 126 -16.77 -6.10 -2.29
CA TYR A 126 -17.37 -5.49 -1.10
C TYR A 126 -18.88 -5.70 -0.99
N VAL A 127 -19.37 -5.57 0.23
CA VAL A 127 -20.79 -5.54 0.57
C VAL A 127 -21.09 -4.27 1.37
N ASN A 128 -22.06 -3.47 0.91
CA ASN A 128 -22.65 -2.39 1.69
C ASN A 128 -23.92 -2.88 2.37
N TYR A 129 -24.06 -2.61 3.66
CA TYR A 129 -25.26 -2.91 4.43
C TYR A 129 -26.04 -1.64 4.75
N PHE A 130 -27.33 -1.73 4.73
CA PHE A 130 -28.26 -0.62 4.94
C PHE A 130 -29.16 -0.90 6.15
N ASP A 131 -29.53 0.15 6.86
CA ASP A 131 -30.54 0.09 7.92
C ASP A 131 -31.96 0.12 7.34
N ASN A 132 -32.96 0.06 8.22
CA ASN A 132 -34.39 0.07 7.85
C ASN A 132 -34.82 1.39 7.17
N GLN A 133 -34.01 2.43 7.22
CA GLN A 133 -34.26 3.72 6.57
C GLN A 133 -33.53 3.82 5.21
N GLY A 134 -32.82 2.76 4.80
CA GLY A 134 -32.02 2.74 3.59
C GLY A 134 -30.72 3.53 3.68
N VAL A 135 -30.25 3.82 4.89
CA VAL A 135 -28.97 4.49 5.11
C VAL A 135 -27.87 3.43 5.20
N LYS A 136 -26.77 3.64 4.45
CA LYS A 136 -25.61 2.75 4.52
C LYS A 136 -24.89 2.93 5.86
N VAL A 137 -24.85 1.86 6.65
CA VAL A 137 -24.29 1.85 8.01
C VAL A 137 -23.00 1.05 8.13
N ARG A 138 -22.74 0.15 7.18
CA ARG A 138 -21.57 -0.72 7.23
C ARG A 138 -21.10 -1.07 5.82
N ARG A 139 -19.78 -1.20 5.63
CA ARG A 139 -19.18 -1.79 4.42
C ARG A 139 -18.19 -2.86 4.83
N GLU A 140 -18.31 -4.02 4.24
CA GLU A 140 -17.37 -5.12 4.32
C GLU A 140 -16.51 -5.17 3.06
N PHE A 141 -15.21 -5.41 3.24
CA PHE A 141 -14.24 -5.59 2.16
C PHE A 141 -13.66 -6.99 2.23
N TYR A 142 -13.67 -7.66 1.10
CA TYR A 142 -13.16 -9.00 0.96
C TYR A 142 -11.79 -8.96 0.27
N ASP A 143 -10.82 -9.67 0.83
CA ASP A 143 -9.54 -9.88 0.17
C ASP A 143 -9.74 -10.68 -1.12
N ASN A 144 -8.93 -10.42 -2.14
CA ASN A 144 -9.02 -11.15 -3.42
C ASN A 144 -8.76 -12.66 -3.26
N ARG A 145 -8.28 -13.12 -2.13
CA ARG A 145 -8.13 -14.53 -1.76
C ARG A 145 -9.40 -15.13 -1.11
N GLY A 146 -10.49 -14.36 -0.94
CA GLY A 146 -11.84 -14.85 -0.65
C GLY A 146 -12.29 -14.78 0.81
N PHE A 147 -11.61 -14.06 1.70
CA PHE A 147 -12.03 -13.89 3.10
C PHE A 147 -12.42 -12.46 3.43
N LEU A 148 -13.27 -12.29 4.44
CA LEU A 148 -13.60 -10.96 4.99
C LEU A 148 -12.36 -10.38 5.66
N SER A 149 -11.81 -9.32 5.09
CA SER A 149 -10.58 -8.71 5.56
C SER A 149 -10.81 -7.48 6.43
N ARG A 150 -11.80 -6.65 6.08
CA ARG A 150 -12.11 -5.42 6.82
C ARG A 150 -13.58 -5.10 6.82
N THR A 151 -14.08 -4.57 7.94
CA THR A 151 -15.39 -3.91 8.05
C THR A 151 -15.19 -2.44 8.42
N SER A 152 -15.82 -1.54 7.68
CA SER A 152 -15.94 -0.12 8.02
C SER A 152 -17.36 0.17 8.53
N PHE A 153 -17.47 0.71 9.73
CA PHE A 153 -18.73 1.19 10.31
C PHE A 153 -18.88 2.68 10.00
N LEU A 154 -20.03 3.04 9.50
CA LEU A 154 -20.34 4.35 8.99
C LEU A 154 -21.36 5.05 9.89
N VAL A 155 -21.26 6.37 9.97
CA VAL A 155 -22.19 7.24 10.66
C VAL A 155 -22.77 8.28 9.69
N LYS A 156 -23.34 9.35 10.20
CA LYS A 156 -23.90 10.44 9.38
C LYS A 156 -22.96 10.83 8.24
N HIS A 157 -23.53 11.12 7.07
CA HIS A 157 -22.81 11.46 5.83
C HIS A 157 -21.87 10.37 5.30
N GLN A 158 -22.06 9.12 5.75
CA GLN A 158 -21.23 7.97 5.37
C GLN A 158 -19.75 8.09 5.78
N GLU A 159 -19.46 8.87 6.81
CA GLU A 159 -18.14 8.99 7.39
C GLU A 159 -17.74 7.72 8.15
N VAL A 160 -16.50 7.31 7.98
CA VAL A 160 -15.98 6.14 8.68
C VAL A 160 -15.70 6.52 10.15
N HIS A 161 -16.40 5.87 11.07
CA HIS A 161 -16.16 6.00 12.51
C HIS A 161 -15.21 4.94 13.04
N THR A 162 -15.34 3.70 12.56
CA THR A 162 -14.53 2.57 13.02
C THR A 162 -14.21 1.65 11.86
N GLU A 163 -12.97 1.19 11.78
CA GLU A 163 -12.55 0.09 10.90
C GLU A 163 -12.08 -1.09 11.75
N VAL A 164 -12.50 -2.27 11.37
CA VAL A 164 -12.15 -3.53 12.04
C VAL A 164 -11.54 -4.47 11.01
N TYR A 165 -10.35 -5.00 11.30
CA TYR A 165 -9.62 -5.91 10.42
C TYR A 165 -9.54 -7.29 11.05
N TYR A 166 -9.71 -8.33 10.25
CA TYR A 166 -9.88 -9.71 10.70
C TYR A 166 -8.78 -10.62 10.18
N ASP A 167 -8.48 -11.68 10.93
CA ASP A 167 -7.73 -12.82 10.44
C ASP A 167 -8.62 -13.78 9.62
N LEU A 168 -8.03 -14.89 9.15
CA LEU A 168 -8.74 -15.91 8.36
C LEU A 168 -9.88 -16.62 9.13
N GLN A 169 -9.85 -16.57 10.47
CA GLN A 169 -10.87 -17.16 11.35
C GLN A 169 -11.95 -16.14 11.72
N GLY A 170 -11.89 -14.93 11.19
CA GLY A 170 -12.81 -13.85 11.53
C GLY A 170 -12.54 -13.20 12.88
N GLN A 171 -11.40 -13.46 13.52
CA GLN A 171 -11.01 -12.83 14.77
C GLN A 171 -10.49 -11.41 14.51
N VAL A 172 -10.88 -10.48 15.38
CA VAL A 172 -10.44 -9.08 15.29
C VAL A 172 -8.96 -8.97 15.61
N LYS A 173 -8.18 -8.40 14.69
CA LYS A 173 -6.75 -8.15 14.83
C LYS A 173 -6.41 -6.67 14.96
N ILE A 174 -7.06 -5.81 14.20
CA ILE A 174 -6.81 -4.36 14.25
C ILE A 174 -8.14 -3.64 14.33
N ILE A 175 -8.23 -2.62 15.18
CA ILE A 175 -9.35 -1.69 15.23
C ILE A 175 -8.78 -0.28 15.04
N LYS A 176 -9.34 0.49 14.11
CA LYS A 176 -9.06 1.93 13.97
C LYS A 176 -10.31 2.72 14.31
N GLN A 177 -10.17 3.69 15.19
CA GLN A 177 -11.24 4.58 15.60
C GLN A 177 -10.93 6.01 15.17
N TYR A 178 -11.93 6.69 14.66
CA TYR A 178 -11.82 8.04 14.13
C TYR A 178 -12.68 9.01 14.92
N ASP A 179 -12.16 10.20 15.14
CA ASP A 179 -12.93 11.35 15.61
C ASP A 179 -13.61 12.00 14.40
N ILE A 180 -14.92 12.06 14.44
CA ILE A 180 -15.79 12.58 13.37
C ILE A 180 -16.45 13.91 13.76
N THR A 181 -15.98 14.57 14.81
CA THR A 181 -16.53 15.88 15.26
C THR A 181 -16.06 17.03 14.36
N GLY A 182 -14.98 16.85 13.61
CA GLY A 182 -14.43 17.83 12.67
C GLY A 182 -14.97 17.68 11.24
N PRO A 183 -14.47 18.49 10.29
CA PRO A 183 -14.87 18.46 8.89
C PRO A 183 -14.45 17.20 8.14
N GLU A 184 -13.44 16.50 8.64
CA GLU A 184 -12.96 15.21 8.12
C GLU A 184 -12.65 14.27 9.28
N PRO A 185 -12.90 12.95 9.11
CA PRO A 185 -12.54 11.95 10.12
C PRO A 185 -11.03 11.97 10.40
N LYS A 186 -10.66 12.09 11.67
CA LYS A 186 -9.26 12.05 12.13
C LYS A 186 -9.00 10.79 12.94
N LEU A 187 -7.94 10.07 12.61
CA LEU A 187 -7.51 8.92 13.38
C LEU A 187 -7.31 9.31 14.85
N ARG A 188 -7.99 8.62 15.74
CA ARG A 188 -7.89 8.81 17.20
C ARG A 188 -7.08 7.71 17.87
N LEU A 189 -7.34 6.45 17.48
CA LEU A 189 -6.72 5.30 18.12
C LEU A 189 -6.64 4.13 17.15
N ILE A 190 -5.52 3.44 17.16
CA ILE A 190 -5.34 2.12 16.58
C ILE A 190 -5.12 1.14 17.72
N THR A 191 -5.90 0.07 17.77
CA THR A 191 -5.74 -1.02 18.70
C THR A 191 -5.32 -2.26 17.92
N LEU A 192 -4.14 -2.81 18.20
CA LEU A 192 -3.71 -4.12 17.73
C LEU A 192 -4.10 -5.15 18.79
N LYS A 193 -5.02 -6.06 18.44
CA LYS A 193 -5.64 -7.00 19.37
C LYS A 193 -4.86 -8.30 19.47
N ASN A 194 -4.66 -8.76 20.71
CA ASN A 194 -4.10 -10.05 21.03
C ASN A 194 -2.83 -10.43 20.25
N TYR A 195 -1.99 -9.43 19.98
CA TYR A 195 -0.69 -9.65 19.37
C TYR A 195 0.31 -10.06 20.45
N GLN A 196 0.94 -11.24 20.30
CA GLN A 196 1.80 -11.82 21.35
C GLN A 196 1.09 -11.86 22.74
N GLN A 197 -0.20 -12.25 22.76
CA GLN A 197 -1.06 -12.39 23.95
C GLN A 197 -1.38 -11.08 24.69
N ARG A 198 -1.23 -9.92 24.06
CA ARG A 198 -1.58 -8.61 24.62
C ARG A 198 -2.10 -7.64 23.58
N ASP A 199 -2.74 -6.58 24.03
CA ASP A 199 -3.20 -5.48 23.18
C ASP A 199 -2.15 -4.37 23.16
N PHE A 200 -1.97 -3.75 21.98
CA PHE A 200 -1.14 -2.56 21.80
C PHE A 200 -2.00 -1.40 21.27
N PHE A 201 -1.62 -0.18 21.65
CA PHE A 201 -2.39 1.03 21.35
C PHE A 201 -1.49 2.09 20.71
N PHE A 202 -1.95 2.70 19.62
CA PHE A 202 -1.21 3.71 18.89
C PHE A 202 -2.13 4.89 18.56
N ASN A 203 -1.65 6.12 18.77
CA ASN A 203 -2.42 7.34 18.47
C ASN A 203 -2.16 7.87 17.06
N THR A 204 -1.20 7.31 16.33
CA THR A 204 -0.83 7.74 14.97
C THR A 204 -0.48 6.55 14.09
N GLU A 205 -0.70 6.70 12.77
CA GLU A 205 -0.23 5.73 11.77
C GLU A 205 1.29 5.56 11.82
N GLN A 206 2.04 6.63 12.05
CA GLN A 206 3.50 6.56 12.16
C GLN A 206 3.94 5.63 13.29
N ALA A 207 3.36 5.76 14.49
CA ALA A 207 3.71 4.90 15.63
C ALA A 207 3.38 3.42 15.35
N PHE A 208 2.24 3.15 14.69
CA PHE A 208 1.85 1.81 14.29
C PHE A 208 2.79 1.23 13.22
N GLN A 209 3.18 2.03 12.23
CA GLN A 209 4.16 1.63 11.21
C GLN A 209 5.54 1.39 11.84
N THR A 210 6.00 2.23 12.77
CA THR A 210 7.28 2.01 13.49
C THR A 210 7.26 0.69 14.24
N PHE A 211 6.17 0.41 14.94
CA PHE A 211 6.00 -0.87 15.62
C PHE A 211 6.06 -2.05 14.63
N PHE A 212 5.35 -1.95 13.51
CA PHE A 212 5.38 -2.96 12.45
C PHE A 212 6.81 -3.22 11.93
N PHE A 213 7.55 -2.17 11.59
CA PHE A 213 8.91 -2.32 11.08
C PHE A 213 9.85 -2.92 12.12
N ASN A 214 9.66 -2.62 13.41
CA ASN A 214 10.42 -3.22 14.49
C ASN A 214 10.11 -4.71 14.69
N GLU A 215 8.86 -5.12 14.49
CA GLU A 215 8.46 -6.53 14.58
C GLU A 215 8.90 -7.33 13.35
N LEU A 216 8.96 -6.69 12.18
CA LEU A 216 9.39 -7.30 10.93
C LEU A 216 10.93 -7.46 10.86
N ALA A 217 11.69 -6.51 11.46
CA ALA A 217 13.13 -6.39 11.28
C ALA A 217 13.93 -7.51 11.96
N THR A 218 14.87 -8.08 11.21
CA THR A 218 15.97 -8.90 11.72
C THR A 218 17.31 -8.16 11.56
N ALA A 219 18.40 -8.66 12.20
CA ALA A 219 19.68 -7.95 12.27
C ALA A 219 20.32 -7.63 10.90
N ASP A 220 20.04 -8.44 9.88
CA ASP A 220 20.66 -8.31 8.55
C ASP A 220 19.73 -7.70 7.49
N ASP A 221 18.56 -7.25 7.90
CA ASP A 221 17.58 -6.69 6.98
C ASP A 221 17.96 -5.27 6.54
N VAL A 222 17.64 -4.97 5.28
CA VAL A 222 17.85 -3.64 4.67
C VAL A 222 16.53 -3.13 4.11
N TYR A 223 16.14 -1.95 4.54
CA TYR A 223 14.91 -1.28 4.12
C TYR A 223 15.22 -0.15 3.14
N PHE A 224 14.58 -0.15 1.98
CA PHE A 224 14.62 0.94 1.01
C PHE A 224 13.35 1.76 1.14
N CYS A 225 13.47 2.97 1.67
CA CYS A 225 12.37 3.92 1.83
C CYS A 225 12.12 4.64 0.52
N ASP A 226 11.18 4.16 -0.30
CA ASP A 226 10.83 4.75 -1.59
C ASP A 226 9.76 5.85 -1.48
N ARG A 227 8.92 5.82 -0.46
CA ARG A 227 7.85 6.78 -0.21
C ARG A 227 8.15 7.64 1.03
N ASN A 228 9.20 8.44 0.94
CA ASN A 228 9.77 9.20 2.07
C ASN A 228 8.74 10.00 2.87
N ARG A 229 7.80 10.68 2.20
CA ARG A 229 6.76 11.46 2.89
C ARG A 229 5.92 10.62 3.86
N GLN A 230 5.61 9.39 3.50
CA GLN A 230 4.69 8.53 4.25
C GLN A 230 5.38 7.54 5.18
N THR A 231 6.63 7.16 4.88
CA THR A 231 7.28 6.04 5.59
C THR A 231 8.64 6.39 6.21
N ALA A 232 9.28 7.49 5.81
CA ALA A 232 10.62 7.83 6.32
C ALA A 232 10.63 8.05 7.85
N ALA A 233 9.64 8.75 8.39
CA ALA A 233 9.56 9.00 9.82
C ALA A 233 9.37 7.70 10.62
N ALA A 234 8.53 6.79 10.12
CA ALA A 234 8.32 5.51 10.77
C ALA A 234 9.58 4.63 10.75
N LEU A 235 10.26 4.57 9.61
CA LEU A 235 11.51 3.83 9.43
C LEU A 235 12.67 4.44 10.21
N GLY A 236 12.78 5.78 10.26
CA GLY A 236 13.81 6.48 11.02
C GLY A 236 13.72 6.26 12.54
N HIS A 237 12.52 5.94 13.05
CA HIS A 237 12.32 5.63 14.47
C HIS A 237 12.42 4.13 14.78
N THR A 238 12.86 3.30 13.84
CA THR A 238 13.12 1.88 14.12
C THR A 238 14.35 1.68 15.01
N ARG A 239 14.55 0.46 15.48
CA ARG A 239 15.72 0.12 16.33
C ARG A 239 17.02 0.50 15.62
N PRO A 240 18.06 0.97 16.33
CA PRO A 240 19.30 1.45 15.72
C PRO A 240 20.03 0.43 14.83
N ALA A 241 19.82 -0.86 15.04
CA ALA A 241 20.40 -1.92 14.22
C ALA A 241 19.73 -2.05 12.84
N THR A 242 18.57 -1.43 12.61
CA THR A 242 17.82 -1.51 11.34
C THR A 242 18.51 -0.64 10.27
N ARG A 243 18.92 -1.25 9.17
CA ARG A 243 19.56 -0.52 8.06
C ARG A 243 18.51 0.07 7.13
N VAL A 244 18.32 1.38 7.18
CA VAL A 244 17.37 2.12 6.34
C VAL A 244 18.11 2.95 5.30
N CYS A 245 17.80 2.72 4.02
CA CYS A 245 18.29 3.51 2.89
C CYS A 245 17.14 4.38 2.35
N SER A 246 17.29 5.69 2.37
CA SER A 246 16.31 6.60 1.76
C SER A 246 16.57 6.75 0.27
N VAL A 247 15.55 6.55 -0.56
CA VAL A 247 15.64 6.69 -2.03
C VAL A 247 14.97 7.99 -2.46
N LEU A 248 15.73 8.89 -3.09
CA LEU A 248 15.24 10.15 -3.60
C LEU A 248 14.93 10.01 -5.10
N HIS A 249 13.65 9.86 -5.45
CA HIS A 249 13.18 9.66 -6.83
C HIS A 249 13.07 10.93 -7.67
N SER A 250 13.32 12.09 -7.10
CA SER A 250 13.31 13.37 -7.80
C SER A 250 14.27 14.34 -7.14
N THR A 251 14.53 15.50 -7.78
CA THR A 251 15.31 16.56 -7.13
C THR A 251 14.72 16.90 -5.75
N HIS A 252 15.60 17.15 -4.77
CA HIS A 252 15.23 17.52 -3.41
C HIS A 252 14.80 19.00 -3.27
N LEU A 253 15.14 19.82 -4.27
CA LEU A 253 14.81 21.24 -4.33
C LEU A 253 13.57 21.50 -5.19
N ARG A 254 12.94 22.65 -4.97
CA ARG A 254 11.97 23.20 -5.92
C ARG A 254 12.71 23.61 -7.20
N ILE A 255 11.99 23.56 -8.32
CA ILE A 255 12.56 23.87 -9.63
C ILE A 255 13.02 25.34 -9.68
N GLY A 256 14.26 25.56 -10.14
CA GLY A 256 14.83 26.88 -10.32
C GLY A 256 15.34 27.57 -9.05
N GLU A 257 15.33 26.90 -7.91
CA GLU A 257 15.85 27.47 -6.67
C GLU A 257 17.35 27.16 -6.47
N ASP A 258 18.01 28.02 -5.70
CA ASP A 258 19.43 27.88 -5.35
C ASP A 258 19.73 26.62 -4.54
N VAL A 259 20.86 25.99 -4.80
CA VAL A 259 21.23 24.71 -4.20
C VAL A 259 21.37 24.80 -2.67
N VAL A 260 21.97 25.87 -2.16
CA VAL A 260 22.30 26.00 -0.74
C VAL A 260 21.14 26.57 0.07
N SER A 261 20.50 27.62 -0.45
CA SER A 261 19.48 28.40 0.27
C SER A 261 18.03 28.08 -0.15
N GLY A 262 17.81 27.41 -1.27
CA GLY A 262 16.50 27.14 -1.85
C GLY A 262 15.61 26.23 -0.99
N HIS A 263 14.31 26.25 -1.26
CA HIS A 263 13.32 25.49 -0.51
C HIS A 263 13.34 24.01 -0.86
N LEU A 264 13.34 23.18 0.17
CA LEU A 264 13.24 21.73 0.01
C LEU A 264 11.83 21.31 -0.38
N LYS A 265 11.73 20.28 -1.22
CA LYS A 265 10.46 19.57 -1.41
C LYS A 265 10.03 18.91 -0.11
N SER A 266 8.76 19.07 0.24
CA SER A 266 8.19 18.53 1.50
C SER A 266 8.39 17.01 1.65
N VAL A 267 8.48 16.28 0.55
CA VAL A 267 8.65 14.81 0.55
C VAL A 267 9.98 14.34 1.14
N TYR A 268 11.03 15.16 1.11
CA TYR A 268 12.37 14.81 1.61
C TYR A 268 12.76 15.54 2.90
N ARG A 269 11.90 16.44 3.38
CA ARG A 269 12.20 17.28 4.54
C ARG A 269 12.57 16.46 5.77
N TYR A 270 11.85 15.37 6.05
CA TYR A 270 12.13 14.54 7.20
C TYR A 270 13.54 13.90 7.13
N VAL A 271 13.86 13.27 6.01
CA VAL A 271 15.15 12.58 5.80
C VAL A 271 16.33 13.55 5.93
N LEU A 272 16.20 14.75 5.33
CA LEU A 272 17.26 15.75 5.33
C LEU A 272 17.36 16.53 6.66
N ALA A 273 16.32 16.50 7.51
CA ALA A 273 16.34 17.04 8.85
C ALA A 273 16.87 16.04 9.90
N HIS A 274 16.79 14.73 9.62
CA HIS A 274 17.21 13.65 10.52
C HIS A 274 18.13 12.64 9.79
N PRO A 275 19.25 13.09 9.21
CA PRO A 275 20.10 12.25 8.36
C PRO A 275 20.76 11.09 9.12
N ASP A 276 21.00 11.26 10.41
CA ASP A 276 21.56 10.28 11.35
C ASP A 276 20.69 9.02 11.52
N GLN A 277 19.40 9.11 11.18
CA GLN A 277 18.46 7.97 11.24
C GLN A 277 18.54 7.07 10.01
N PHE A 278 19.32 7.44 9.01
CA PHE A 278 19.43 6.69 7.76
C PHE A 278 20.84 6.17 7.54
N HIS A 279 20.92 4.92 7.11
CA HIS A 279 22.20 4.28 6.81
C HIS A 279 22.83 4.83 5.52
N ARG A 280 22.00 5.15 4.51
CA ARG A 280 22.41 5.72 3.22
C ARG A 280 21.31 6.56 2.60
N ILE A 281 21.72 7.51 1.75
CA ILE A 281 20.82 8.21 0.83
C ILE A 281 21.15 7.76 -0.59
N ILE A 282 20.15 7.30 -1.34
CA ILE A 282 20.27 6.88 -2.73
C ILE A 282 19.67 7.95 -3.62
N VAL A 283 20.43 8.41 -4.58
CA VAL A 283 20.03 9.41 -5.59
C VAL A 283 20.24 8.87 -7.00
N SER A 284 19.56 9.46 -7.99
CA SER A 284 19.61 8.97 -9.36
C SER A 284 20.78 9.51 -10.19
N THR A 285 21.41 10.63 -9.78
CA THR A 285 22.44 11.32 -10.56
C THR A 285 23.59 11.86 -9.71
N GLU A 286 24.78 11.95 -10.30
CA GLU A 286 25.93 12.61 -9.67
C GLU A 286 25.67 14.10 -9.42
N HIS A 287 24.85 14.73 -10.25
CA HIS A 287 24.46 16.13 -10.05
C HIS A 287 23.71 16.29 -8.73
N GLN A 288 22.68 15.48 -8.49
CA GLN A 288 21.91 15.52 -7.24
C GLN A 288 22.77 15.20 -6.01
N LYS A 289 23.74 14.27 -6.14
CA LYS A 289 24.70 13.98 -5.07
C LYS A 289 25.54 15.21 -4.73
N ARG A 290 26.11 15.90 -5.74
CA ARG A 290 26.89 17.12 -5.54
C ARG A 290 26.09 18.21 -4.88
N ASP A 291 24.85 18.43 -5.30
CA ASP A 291 23.95 19.43 -4.72
C ASP A 291 23.66 19.15 -3.24
N LEU A 292 23.40 17.89 -2.88
CA LEU A 292 23.21 17.49 -1.49
C LEU A 292 24.45 17.73 -0.65
N LEU A 293 25.63 17.34 -1.12
CA LEU A 293 26.89 17.51 -0.40
C LEU A 293 27.37 18.98 -0.34
N ALA A 294 26.93 19.83 -1.26
CA ALA A 294 27.18 21.27 -1.19
C ALA A 294 26.32 21.96 -0.11
N ARG A 295 25.20 21.38 0.27
CA ARG A 295 24.26 21.95 1.22
C ARG A 295 24.38 21.39 2.63
N TYR A 296 24.82 20.13 2.78
CA TYR A 296 24.82 19.42 4.05
C TYR A 296 26.18 18.76 4.32
N ASP A 297 26.76 19.04 5.49
CA ASP A 297 28.05 18.46 5.91
C ASP A 297 27.91 17.13 6.64
N ASN A 298 26.71 16.77 7.11
CA ASN A 298 26.47 15.64 8.02
C ASN A 298 25.56 14.55 7.44
N LEU A 299 25.50 14.41 6.11
CA LEU A 299 24.71 13.33 5.51
C LEU A 299 25.40 11.97 5.67
N PRO A 300 24.61 10.89 5.79
CA PRO A 300 25.15 9.55 5.62
C PRO A 300 25.69 9.37 4.18
N PRO A 301 26.41 8.29 3.87
CA PRO A 301 26.95 8.09 2.53
C PRO A 301 25.87 8.23 1.45
N VAL A 302 26.08 9.18 0.52
CA VAL A 302 25.20 9.41 -0.63
C VAL A 302 25.70 8.58 -1.80
N VAL A 303 24.86 7.63 -2.26
CA VAL A 303 25.18 6.68 -3.32
C VAL A 303 24.36 7.00 -4.57
N VAL A 304 25.01 7.02 -5.73
CA VAL A 304 24.31 7.23 -7.00
C VAL A 304 23.92 5.88 -7.59
N ILE A 305 22.61 5.64 -7.71
CA ILE A 305 22.03 4.50 -8.39
C ILE A 305 20.97 5.03 -9.34
N PRO A 306 21.22 5.07 -10.66
CA PRO A 306 20.24 5.56 -11.62
C PRO A 306 18.94 4.79 -11.56
N VAL A 307 17.81 5.52 -11.65
CA VAL A 307 16.50 4.91 -11.77
C VAL A 307 16.31 4.49 -13.21
N GLY A 308 16.12 3.23 -13.43
CA GLY A 308 15.83 2.70 -14.74
C GLY A 308 16.47 1.35 -14.94
N TYR A 309 15.70 0.50 -15.56
CA TYR A 309 16.13 -0.80 -16.02
C TYR A 309 15.64 -0.96 -17.45
N THR A 310 16.54 -1.33 -18.34
CA THR A 310 16.18 -1.65 -19.71
C THR A 310 16.93 -2.89 -20.17
N THR A 311 16.25 -3.77 -20.85
CA THR A 311 16.88 -4.83 -21.62
C THR A 311 17.37 -4.24 -22.92
N VAL A 312 18.63 -4.49 -23.25
CA VAL A 312 19.19 -4.10 -24.55
C VAL A 312 18.54 -4.99 -25.60
N HIS A 313 17.63 -4.41 -26.36
CA HIS A 313 17.12 -5.07 -27.56
C HIS A 313 17.95 -4.54 -28.77
N PRO A 314 18.59 -5.40 -29.56
CA PRO A 314 19.21 -4.97 -30.78
C PRO A 314 18.13 -4.41 -31.70
N VAL A 315 18.10 -3.10 -31.84
CA VAL A 315 17.16 -2.42 -32.72
C VAL A 315 17.82 -2.26 -34.08
N LYS A 316 17.23 -2.86 -35.12
CA LYS A 316 17.61 -2.53 -36.51
C LYS A 316 17.26 -1.06 -36.74
N ILE A 317 18.29 -0.27 -37.06
CA ILE A 317 18.15 1.17 -37.31
C ILE A 317 17.71 1.46 -38.74
N ASP A 318 17.66 0.45 -39.58
CA ASP A 318 17.28 0.56 -40.99
C ASP A 318 15.86 1.12 -41.16
N GLY A 319 15.72 2.18 -41.93
CA GLY A 319 14.44 2.82 -42.21
C GLY A 319 13.98 3.88 -41.22
N ARG A 320 14.81 4.33 -40.27
CA ARG A 320 14.49 5.47 -39.41
C ARG A 320 14.57 6.78 -40.19
N ASP A 321 13.54 7.61 -40.02
CA ASP A 321 13.56 8.99 -40.47
C ASP A 321 14.53 9.80 -39.58
N PRO A 322 15.65 10.32 -40.08
CA PRO A 322 16.64 11.05 -39.29
C PRO A 322 16.11 12.41 -38.75
N HIS A 323 14.98 12.88 -39.28
CA HIS A 323 14.37 14.15 -38.89
C HIS A 323 13.20 13.97 -37.91
N ARG A 324 12.87 12.73 -37.52
CA ARG A 324 11.78 12.44 -36.58
C ARG A 324 12.27 12.40 -35.13
N ILE A 325 11.76 13.32 -34.31
CA ILE A 325 11.95 13.36 -32.88
C ILE A 325 10.67 12.85 -32.21
N ILE A 326 10.77 11.87 -31.34
CA ILE A 326 9.67 11.36 -30.52
C ILE A 326 9.90 11.78 -29.08
N SER A 327 8.92 12.48 -28.49
CA SER A 327 8.89 12.78 -27.05
C SER A 327 7.75 12.01 -26.41
N VAL A 328 8.05 11.29 -25.32
CA VAL A 328 7.06 10.62 -24.49
C VAL A 328 7.12 11.27 -23.11
N ALA A 329 6.14 12.07 -22.79
CA ALA A 329 6.08 12.78 -21.52
C ALA A 329 4.62 12.89 -21.02
N ARG A 330 4.49 13.08 -19.70
CA ARG A 330 3.22 13.53 -19.12
C ARG A 330 3.21 15.05 -19.09
N TYR A 331 2.29 15.64 -19.81
CA TYR A 331 2.01 17.08 -19.75
C TYR A 331 0.95 17.30 -18.66
N SER A 332 1.23 18.15 -17.70
CA SER A 332 0.31 18.57 -16.62
C SER A 332 0.03 20.07 -16.74
#